data_683a4898299a3f30082c313f05f7d67a
#
_entry.id   683a4898299a3f30082c313f05f7d67a
#
_cell.length_a   1.000
_cell.length_b   1.000
_cell.length_c   1.000
_cell.angle_alpha   90.00
_cell.angle_beta   90.00
_cell.angle_gamma   90.00
#
_symmetry.space_group_name_H-M   'P 1'
#
loop_
_entity.id
_entity.type
_entity.pdbx_description
1 polymer ?
#
loop_
_entity_poly.entity_id
_entity_poly.type
_entity_poly.pdbx_seq_one_letter_code
_entity_poly.pdbx_strand_id
1 'polypeptide(L)'
;LALWVFGRTVESLFGTLRFALIYFLGGLTGSLASLFFTRGLSVGASGAIFAIFGAEIIFVYRNRELLGSAARKQLQSLVILALINFGLGIFTQVAPTVVSVDNWAHGGGFLSGIVLTWFIGAHYRLQPEPTTLFGARLVDDRRLSKTWYFAALYAVGLTILTVYALSLLGG
;
A
#
# COMPACT_ATOMS: atom_id res chain seq x y z
N LEU A 1 -7.78 -3.67 -14.14
CA LEU A 1 -8.71 -2.57 -13.84
C LEU A 1 -8.36 -1.88 -12.50
N ALA A 2 -8.22 -2.62 -11.39
CA ALA A 2 -7.93 -2.06 -10.07
C ALA A 2 -6.65 -1.20 -10.04
N LEU A 3 -5.55 -1.67 -10.60
CA LEU A 3 -4.31 -0.90 -10.69
C LEU A 3 -4.47 0.39 -11.52
N TRP A 4 -5.33 0.37 -12.54
CA TRP A 4 -5.57 1.55 -13.35
C TRP A 4 -6.37 2.62 -12.59
N VAL A 5 -7.34 2.19 -11.77
CA VAL A 5 -8.20 3.11 -10.99
C VAL A 5 -7.45 3.63 -9.76
N PHE A 6 -7.00 2.75 -8.89
CA PHE A 6 -6.35 3.12 -7.62
C PHE A 6 -4.90 3.55 -7.82
N GLY A 7 -4.16 2.89 -8.71
CA GLY A 7 -2.77 3.19 -8.99
C GLY A 7 -2.57 4.60 -9.50
N ARG A 8 -3.39 5.05 -10.45
CA ARG A 8 -3.32 6.43 -10.95
C ARG A 8 -3.57 7.48 -9.88
N THR A 9 -4.55 7.24 -9.02
CA THR A 9 -4.86 8.15 -7.91
C THR A 9 -3.67 8.26 -6.97
N VAL A 10 -3.14 7.13 -6.51
CA VAL A 10 -2.00 7.12 -5.58
C VAL A 10 -0.73 7.66 -6.24
N GLU A 11 -0.47 7.33 -7.50
CA GLU A 11 0.66 7.88 -8.24
C GLU A 11 0.58 9.40 -8.37
N SER A 12 -0.58 9.95 -8.69
CA SER A 12 -0.77 11.41 -8.79
C SER A 12 -0.58 12.13 -7.45
N LEU A 13 -0.93 11.47 -6.35
CA LEU A 13 -0.82 12.01 -4.99
C LEU A 13 0.60 11.87 -4.40
N PHE A 14 1.31 10.81 -4.74
CA PHE A 14 2.60 10.48 -4.12
C PHE A 14 3.80 10.78 -5.02
N GLY A 15 3.58 10.85 -6.33
CA GLY A 15 4.59 10.82 -7.36
C GLY A 15 5.04 9.39 -7.70
N THR A 16 5.53 9.22 -8.93
CA THR A 16 5.85 7.90 -9.52
C THR A 16 6.84 7.08 -8.67
N LEU A 17 7.87 7.72 -8.11
CA LEU A 17 8.89 6.99 -7.34
C LEU A 17 8.34 6.38 -6.04
N ARG A 18 7.56 7.14 -5.26
CA ARG A 18 6.91 6.60 -4.05
C ARG A 18 5.89 5.52 -4.39
N PHE A 19 5.10 5.76 -5.42
CA PHE A 19 4.16 4.76 -5.93
C PHE A 19 4.88 3.46 -6.28
N ALA A 20 5.96 3.52 -7.06
CA ALA A 20 6.73 2.35 -7.45
C ALA A 20 7.33 1.61 -6.22
N LEU A 21 7.92 2.35 -5.27
CA LEU A 21 8.46 1.76 -4.04
C LEU A 21 7.38 1.01 -3.25
N ILE A 22 6.23 1.63 -3.03
CA ILE A 22 5.12 1.01 -2.29
C ILE A 22 4.59 -0.22 -3.04
N TYR A 23 4.40 -0.10 -4.35
CA TYR A 23 3.91 -1.18 -5.20
C TYR A 23 4.83 -2.40 -5.17
N PHE A 24 6.13 -2.21 -5.48
CA PHE A 24 7.06 -3.33 -5.55
C PHE A 24 7.40 -3.93 -4.18
N LEU A 25 7.72 -3.11 -3.20
CA LEU A 25 8.03 -3.60 -1.85
C LEU A 25 6.79 -4.24 -1.19
N GLY A 26 5.62 -3.66 -1.42
CA GLY A 26 4.36 -4.23 -0.95
C GLY A 26 4.01 -5.56 -1.62
N GLY A 27 4.23 -5.66 -2.91
CA GLY A 27 4.07 -6.91 -3.65
C GLY A 27 4.99 -8.01 -3.16
N LEU A 28 6.28 -7.69 -2.95
CA LEU A 28 7.26 -8.62 -2.36
C LEU A 28 6.86 -9.07 -0.96
N THR A 29 6.38 -8.15 -0.10
CA THR A 29 5.89 -8.49 1.23
C THR A 29 4.69 -9.42 1.17
N GLY A 30 3.74 -9.14 0.27
CA GLY A 30 2.60 -10.02 0.03
C GLY A 30 3.03 -11.42 -0.43
N SER A 31 3.99 -11.49 -1.35
CA SER A 31 4.54 -12.77 -1.82
C SER A 31 5.24 -13.56 -0.71
N LEU A 32 5.99 -12.87 0.17
CA LEU A 32 6.60 -13.51 1.34
C LEU A 32 5.56 -13.99 2.33
N ALA A 33 4.54 -13.20 2.62
CA ALA A 33 3.45 -13.63 3.49
C ALA A 33 2.73 -14.87 2.92
N SER A 34 2.48 -14.88 1.62
CA SER A 34 1.96 -16.06 0.93
C SER A 34 2.87 -17.28 1.09
N LEU A 35 4.17 -17.12 0.87
CA LEU A 35 5.15 -18.20 0.97
C LEU A 35 5.16 -18.86 2.36
N PHE A 36 5.01 -18.07 3.43
CA PHE A 36 5.01 -18.60 4.80
C PHE A 36 3.69 -19.22 5.23
N PHE A 37 2.57 -18.72 4.73
CA PHE A 37 1.26 -19.05 5.28
C PHE A 37 0.29 -19.71 4.31
N THR A 38 0.58 -19.71 3.00
CA THR A 38 -0.29 -20.33 1.99
C THR A 38 0.29 -21.66 1.53
N ARG A 39 -0.54 -22.70 1.52
CA ARG A 39 -0.17 -24.02 0.97
C ARG A 39 -0.59 -24.06 -0.51
N GLY A 40 0.27 -23.64 -1.39
CA GLY A 40 0.01 -23.68 -2.84
C GLY A 40 0.65 -22.55 -3.61
N LEU A 41 0.58 -22.64 -4.93
CA LEU A 41 1.05 -21.58 -5.81
C LEU A 41 0.10 -20.39 -5.77
N SER A 42 0.58 -19.27 -5.29
CA SER A 42 -0.11 -17.99 -5.39
C SER A 42 0.54 -17.14 -6.47
N VAL A 43 -0.25 -16.74 -7.46
CA VAL A 43 0.24 -15.95 -8.60
C VAL A 43 -0.65 -14.71 -8.75
N GLY A 44 -0.05 -13.54 -8.72
CA GLY A 44 -0.78 -12.32 -9.04
C GLY A 44 -0.18 -11.05 -8.43
N ALA A 45 -0.45 -9.93 -9.08
CA ALA A 45 -0.07 -8.59 -8.60
C ALA A 45 -0.99 -8.07 -7.47
N SER A 46 -1.90 -8.92 -6.94
CA SER A 46 -2.91 -8.49 -5.97
C SER A 46 -2.32 -7.99 -4.66
N GLY A 47 -1.24 -8.61 -4.15
CA GLY A 47 -0.53 -8.13 -2.96
C GLY A 47 -0.01 -6.71 -3.15
N ALA A 48 0.57 -6.39 -4.32
CA ALA A 48 1.01 -5.03 -4.65
C ALA A 48 -0.17 -4.04 -4.75
N ILE A 49 -1.31 -4.47 -5.29
CA ILE A 49 -2.54 -3.66 -5.36
C ILE A 49 -3.07 -3.38 -3.95
N PHE A 50 -3.04 -4.38 -3.06
CA PHE A 50 -3.41 -4.19 -1.67
C PHE A 50 -2.45 -3.27 -0.91
N ALA A 51 -1.17 -3.23 -1.27
CA ALA A 51 -0.23 -2.24 -0.73
C ALA A 51 -0.62 -0.81 -1.14
N ILE A 52 -0.99 -0.60 -2.40
CA ILE A 52 -1.52 0.69 -2.87
C ILE A 52 -2.79 1.07 -2.10
N PHE A 53 -3.64 0.09 -1.82
CA PHE A 53 -4.86 0.29 -1.05
C PHE A 53 -4.58 0.74 0.39
N GLY A 54 -3.67 0.07 1.09
CA GLY A 54 -3.20 0.47 2.42
C GLY A 54 -2.55 1.86 2.41
N ALA A 55 -1.80 2.17 1.34
CA ALA A 55 -1.19 3.47 1.13
C ALA A 55 -2.21 4.60 1.01
N GLU A 56 -3.28 4.38 0.24
CA GLU A 56 -4.34 5.38 0.06
C GLU A 56 -5.07 5.67 1.37
N ILE A 57 -5.36 4.65 2.19
CA ILE A 57 -5.96 4.83 3.51
C ILE A 57 -5.10 5.74 4.39
N ILE A 58 -3.80 5.48 4.47
CA ILE A 58 -2.88 6.30 5.29
C ILE A 58 -2.76 7.70 4.73
N PHE A 59 -2.73 7.87 3.41
CA PHE A 59 -2.70 9.18 2.79
C PHE A 59 -3.93 10.01 3.16
N VAL A 60 -5.12 9.46 2.99
CA VAL A 60 -6.38 10.14 3.29
C VAL A 60 -6.47 10.46 4.79
N TYR A 61 -6.08 9.51 5.65
CA TYR A 61 -6.06 9.72 7.09
C TYR A 61 -5.13 10.87 7.51
N ARG A 62 -3.94 10.93 6.95
CA ARG A 62 -2.94 11.96 7.28
C ARG A 62 -3.32 13.34 6.75
N ASN A 63 -3.91 13.40 5.58
CA ASN A 63 -4.28 14.65 4.92
C ASN A 63 -5.76 15.02 5.16
N ARG A 64 -6.41 14.42 6.16
CA ARG A 64 -7.85 14.59 6.42
C ARG A 64 -8.27 16.05 6.69
N GLU A 65 -7.37 16.85 7.24
CA GLU A 65 -7.64 18.28 7.49
C GLU A 65 -7.77 19.07 6.20
N LEU A 66 -6.93 18.74 5.19
CA LEU A 66 -7.00 19.33 3.85
C LEU A 66 -8.19 18.81 3.04
N LEU A 67 -8.52 17.54 3.20
CA LEU A 67 -9.60 16.87 2.47
C LEU A 67 -10.98 17.13 3.08
N GLY A 68 -11.05 17.61 4.32
CA GLY A 68 -12.29 17.95 5.01
C GLY A 68 -13.29 16.77 5.07
N SER A 69 -14.56 17.03 4.78
CA SER A 69 -15.62 16.00 4.82
C SER A 69 -15.44 14.88 3.78
N ALA A 70 -14.72 15.13 2.69
CA ALA A 70 -14.43 14.14 1.67
C ALA A 70 -13.53 13.01 2.22
N ALA A 71 -12.60 13.32 3.13
CA ALA A 71 -11.72 12.33 3.75
C ALA A 71 -12.52 11.20 4.43
N ARG A 72 -13.55 11.56 5.19
CA ARG A 72 -14.37 10.57 5.91
C ARG A 72 -15.09 9.62 4.94
N LYS A 73 -15.69 10.17 3.89
CA LYS A 73 -16.38 9.36 2.87
C LYS A 73 -15.41 8.43 2.14
N GLN A 74 -14.25 8.96 1.76
CA GLN A 74 -13.22 8.18 1.08
C GLN A 74 -12.69 7.05 1.96
N LEU A 75 -12.36 7.33 3.24
CA LEU A 75 -11.92 6.31 4.20
C LEU A 75 -12.98 5.21 4.39
N GLN A 76 -14.25 5.59 4.54
CA GLN A 76 -15.34 4.62 4.66
C GLN A 76 -15.42 3.71 3.42
N SER A 77 -15.35 4.29 2.22
CA SER A 77 -15.39 3.52 0.97
C SER A 77 -14.19 2.57 0.85
N LEU A 78 -12.99 3.04 1.20
CA LEU A 78 -11.78 2.23 1.17
C LEU A 78 -11.85 1.07 2.18
N VAL A 79 -12.29 1.34 3.40
CA VAL A 79 -12.45 0.29 4.44
C VAL A 79 -13.48 -0.75 4.01
N ILE A 80 -14.65 -0.32 3.51
CA ILE A 80 -15.68 -1.24 3.03
C ILE A 80 -15.14 -2.11 1.89
N LEU A 81 -14.44 -1.51 0.94
CA LEU A 81 -13.86 -2.23 -0.19
C LEU A 81 -12.78 -3.23 0.25
N ALA A 82 -11.94 -2.86 1.24
CA ALA A 82 -10.99 -3.80 1.85
C ALA A 82 -11.71 -4.97 2.50
N LEU A 83 -12.74 -4.71 3.32
CA LEU A 83 -13.52 -5.76 3.99
C LEU A 83 -14.21 -6.71 3.01
N ILE A 84 -14.78 -6.18 1.91
CA ILE A 84 -15.39 -7.01 0.86
C ILE A 84 -14.35 -7.92 0.23
N ASN A 85 -13.18 -7.39 -0.13
CA ASN A 85 -12.13 -8.19 -0.77
C ASN A 85 -11.56 -9.26 0.16
N PHE A 86 -11.31 -8.94 1.44
CA PHE A 86 -10.88 -9.94 2.43
C PHE A 86 -11.98 -10.98 2.69
N GLY A 87 -13.24 -10.55 2.76
CA GLY A 87 -14.39 -11.45 2.92
C GLY A 87 -14.55 -12.42 1.75
N LEU A 88 -14.40 -11.93 0.51
CA LEU A 88 -14.38 -12.79 -0.68
C LEU A 88 -13.23 -13.80 -0.64
N GLY A 89 -12.05 -13.36 -0.18
CA GLY A 89 -10.92 -14.26 0.00
C GLY A 89 -11.19 -15.37 1.02
N ILE A 90 -11.83 -15.07 2.14
CA ILE A 90 -12.25 -16.09 3.12
C ILE A 90 -13.29 -17.01 2.48
N PHE A 91 -14.29 -16.46 1.80
CA PHE A 91 -15.33 -17.24 1.15
C PHE A 91 -14.76 -18.24 0.14
N THR A 92 -13.80 -17.83 -0.70
CA THR A 92 -13.18 -18.73 -1.69
C THR A 92 -12.30 -19.81 -1.08
N GLN A 93 -11.85 -19.66 0.16
CA GLN A 93 -11.13 -20.71 0.90
C GLN A 93 -12.06 -21.77 1.50
N VAL A 94 -13.30 -21.39 1.81
CA VAL A 94 -14.29 -22.29 2.45
C VAL A 94 -15.22 -22.92 1.43
N ALA A 95 -15.57 -22.21 0.37
CA ALA A 95 -16.44 -22.68 -0.69
C ALA A 95 -15.66 -23.54 -1.72
N PRO A 96 -16.28 -24.57 -2.32
CA PRO A 96 -15.65 -25.37 -3.37
C PRO A 96 -15.57 -24.57 -4.67
N THR A 97 -14.65 -23.62 -4.74
CA THR A 97 -14.42 -22.76 -5.91
C THR A 97 -13.14 -23.17 -6.64
N VAL A 98 -13.12 -23.00 -7.96
CA VAL A 98 -11.95 -23.29 -8.80
C VAL A 98 -10.83 -22.25 -8.58
N VAL A 99 -11.17 -21.06 -8.07
CA VAL A 99 -10.24 -19.96 -7.83
C VAL A 99 -10.17 -19.68 -6.35
N SER A 100 -8.98 -19.84 -5.76
CA SER A 100 -8.70 -19.47 -4.38
C SER A 100 -8.00 -18.10 -4.35
N VAL A 101 -8.50 -17.20 -3.52
CA VAL A 101 -7.90 -15.87 -3.29
C VAL A 101 -6.95 -15.98 -2.10
N ASP A 102 -5.72 -15.54 -2.31
CA ASP A 102 -4.68 -15.57 -1.29
C ASP A 102 -4.77 -14.38 -0.33
N ASN A 103 -5.47 -14.58 0.78
CA ASN A 103 -5.63 -13.56 1.81
C ASN A 103 -4.34 -13.21 2.55
N TRP A 104 -3.35 -14.11 2.60
CA TRP A 104 -2.07 -13.81 3.21
C TRP A 104 -1.26 -12.86 2.34
N ALA A 105 -1.26 -13.07 1.02
CA ALA A 105 -0.67 -12.11 0.09
C ALA A 105 -1.35 -10.73 0.18
N HIS A 106 -2.67 -10.69 0.26
CA HIS A 106 -3.44 -9.45 0.42
C HIS A 106 -3.12 -8.75 1.74
N GLY A 107 -3.13 -9.49 2.85
CA GLY A 107 -2.85 -8.97 4.18
C GLY A 107 -1.42 -8.43 4.30
N GLY A 108 -0.43 -9.19 3.82
CA GLY A 108 0.97 -8.78 3.79
C GLY A 108 1.19 -7.52 2.97
N GLY A 109 0.63 -7.47 1.77
CA GLY A 109 0.66 -6.29 0.91
C GLY A 109 0.01 -5.08 1.57
N PHE A 110 -1.21 -5.23 2.07
CA PHE A 110 -1.97 -4.16 2.73
C PHE A 110 -1.22 -3.55 3.92
N LEU A 111 -0.72 -4.38 4.83
CA LEU A 111 0.06 -3.93 5.98
C LEU A 111 1.37 -3.25 5.57
N SER A 112 2.04 -3.79 4.56
CA SER A 112 3.23 -3.17 3.97
C SER A 112 2.93 -1.78 3.43
N GLY A 113 1.83 -1.62 2.69
CA GLY A 113 1.40 -0.33 2.17
C GLY A 113 1.14 0.71 3.27
N ILE A 114 0.50 0.29 4.37
CA ILE A 114 0.31 1.12 5.56
C ILE A 114 1.65 1.55 6.14
N VAL A 115 2.55 0.60 6.40
CA VAL A 115 3.86 0.87 7.02
C VAL A 115 4.72 1.77 6.14
N LEU A 116 4.89 1.41 4.86
CA LEU A 116 5.68 2.21 3.93
C LEU A 116 5.14 3.63 3.82
N THR A 117 3.83 3.79 3.64
CA THR A 117 3.23 5.12 3.51
C THR A 117 3.32 5.92 4.81
N TRP A 118 3.28 5.26 5.96
CA TRP A 118 3.51 5.94 7.23
C TRP A 118 4.87 6.63 7.28
N PHE A 119 5.91 6.03 6.72
CA PHE A 119 7.27 6.56 6.74
C PHE A 119 7.62 7.42 5.52
N ILE A 120 7.29 6.97 4.29
CA ILE A 120 7.69 7.63 3.05
C ILE A 120 6.56 8.34 2.31
N GLY A 121 5.30 8.20 2.77
CA GLY A 121 4.13 8.80 2.13
C GLY A 121 4.13 10.32 2.17
N ALA A 122 3.53 10.95 1.16
CA ALA A 122 3.37 12.38 1.09
C ALA A 122 2.47 12.90 2.24
N HIS A 123 2.85 14.04 2.79
CA HIS A 123 2.06 14.78 3.75
C HIS A 123 2.01 16.25 3.35
N TYR A 124 0.84 16.68 2.93
CA TYR A 124 0.66 18.01 2.37
C TYR A 124 0.20 19.01 3.44
N ARG A 125 0.75 20.23 3.33
CA ARG A 125 0.33 21.39 4.12
C ARG A 125 0.15 22.60 3.23
N LEU A 126 -0.81 23.45 3.57
CA LEU A 126 -0.94 24.77 2.98
C LEU A 126 0.06 25.71 3.65
N GLN A 127 0.95 26.30 2.85
CA GLN A 127 1.82 27.38 3.30
C GLN A 127 1.34 28.70 2.71
N PRO A 128 1.25 29.76 3.51
CA PRO A 128 0.91 31.09 2.99
C PRO A 128 1.95 31.53 1.96
N GLU A 129 1.49 31.91 0.77
CA GLU A 129 2.34 32.45 -0.29
C GLU A 129 1.58 33.55 -1.02
N PRO A 130 1.79 34.83 -0.60
CA PRO A 130 1.04 35.98 -1.12
C PRO A 130 1.12 36.18 -2.62
N THR A 131 2.16 35.62 -3.25
CA THR A 131 2.40 35.73 -4.71
C THR A 131 1.55 34.79 -5.54
N THR A 132 0.85 33.83 -4.91
CA THR A 132 -0.04 32.89 -5.62
C THR A 132 -1.48 33.42 -5.67
N LEU A 133 -2.20 33.02 -6.71
CA LEU A 133 -3.63 33.38 -6.93
C LEU A 133 -4.52 33.10 -5.71
N PHE A 134 -4.20 32.11 -4.91
CA PHE A 134 -4.97 31.70 -3.72
C PHE A 134 -4.32 32.11 -2.41
N GLY A 135 -3.22 32.89 -2.44
CA GLY A 135 -2.50 33.29 -1.23
C GLY A 135 -1.84 32.15 -0.45
N ALA A 136 -1.85 30.92 -1.00
CA ALA A 136 -1.31 29.74 -0.37
C ALA A 136 -0.80 28.74 -1.41
N ARG A 137 0.22 27.97 -1.02
CA ARG A 137 0.79 26.87 -1.82
C ARG A 137 0.72 25.55 -1.06
N LEU A 138 0.40 24.48 -1.78
CA LEU A 138 0.43 23.13 -1.25
C LEU A 138 1.88 22.61 -1.26
N VAL A 139 2.41 22.26 -0.10
CA VAL A 139 3.80 21.78 0.05
C VAL A 139 3.80 20.41 0.72
N ASP A 140 4.54 19.47 0.14
CA ASP A 140 4.85 18.19 0.78
C ASP A 140 5.98 18.40 1.79
N ASP A 141 5.68 18.32 3.08
CA ASP A 141 6.63 18.48 4.17
C ASP A 141 7.45 17.19 4.47
N ARG A 142 7.07 16.08 3.85
CA ARG A 142 7.77 14.80 3.93
C ARG A 142 8.41 14.39 2.61
N ARG A 143 9.27 15.24 2.06
CA ARG A 143 9.97 14.95 0.81
C ARG A 143 10.69 13.60 0.86
N LEU A 144 10.51 12.77 -0.17
CA LEU A 144 11.15 11.44 -0.26
C LEU A 144 12.68 11.53 -0.11
N SER A 145 13.31 12.61 -0.57
CA SER A 145 14.76 12.85 -0.38
C SER A 145 15.22 12.83 1.08
N LYS A 146 14.31 13.05 2.03
CA LYS A 146 14.58 13.01 3.47
C LYS A 146 14.18 11.70 4.14
N THR A 147 13.38 10.87 3.48
CA THR A 147 12.77 9.67 4.08
C THR A 147 13.09 8.38 3.31
N TRP A 148 13.86 8.45 2.22
CA TRP A 148 14.18 7.31 1.36
C TRP A 148 14.84 6.13 2.11
N TYR A 149 15.61 6.43 3.14
CA TYR A 149 16.30 5.42 3.95
C TYR A 149 15.34 4.44 4.64
N PHE A 150 14.11 4.85 4.93
CA PHE A 150 13.09 3.92 5.43
C PHE A 150 12.73 2.85 4.40
N ALA A 151 12.60 3.22 3.11
CA ALA A 151 12.36 2.26 2.05
C ALA A 151 13.58 1.34 1.85
N ALA A 152 14.79 1.87 1.96
CA ALA A 152 16.02 1.08 1.88
C ALA A 152 16.13 0.08 3.04
N LEU A 153 15.87 0.50 4.28
CA LEU A 153 15.86 -0.39 5.45
C LEU A 153 14.78 -1.47 5.31
N TYR A 154 13.60 -1.09 4.81
CA TYR A 154 12.52 -2.02 4.54
C TYR A 154 12.93 -3.07 3.50
N ALA A 155 13.55 -2.65 2.40
CA ALA A 155 14.05 -3.54 1.35
C ALA A 155 15.14 -4.50 1.88
N VAL A 156 16.07 -4.02 2.72
CA VAL A 156 17.07 -4.86 3.38
C VAL A 156 16.40 -5.91 4.27
N GLY A 157 15.42 -5.50 5.10
CA GLY A 157 14.66 -6.43 5.93
C GLY A 157 13.93 -7.50 5.11
N LEU A 158 13.31 -7.11 3.99
CA LEU A 158 12.69 -8.06 3.05
C LEU A 158 13.70 -9.03 2.45
N THR A 159 14.88 -8.55 2.06
CA THR A 159 15.94 -9.40 1.51
C THR A 159 16.40 -10.44 2.53
N ILE A 160 16.61 -10.03 3.78
CA ILE A 160 16.98 -10.94 4.87
C ILE A 160 15.88 -11.99 5.07
N LEU A 161 14.61 -11.58 5.13
CA LEU A 161 13.49 -12.50 5.28
C LEU A 161 13.36 -13.46 4.10
N THR A 162 13.62 -12.98 2.88
CA THR A 162 13.59 -13.83 1.68
C THR A 162 14.69 -14.88 1.72
N VAL A 163 15.93 -14.50 2.06
CA VAL A 163 17.05 -15.44 2.20
C VAL A 163 16.76 -16.47 3.29
N TYR A 164 16.22 -16.03 4.41
CA TYR A 164 15.82 -16.94 5.50
C TYR A 164 14.72 -17.90 5.03
N ALA A 165 13.69 -17.43 4.35
CA ALA A 165 12.63 -18.28 3.82
C ALA A 165 13.16 -19.34 2.84
N LEU A 166 14.07 -18.94 1.94
CA LEU A 166 14.70 -19.87 0.98
C LEU A 166 15.59 -20.90 1.69
N SER A 167 16.28 -20.54 2.77
CA SER A 167 17.08 -21.49 3.56
C SER A 167 16.22 -22.56 4.23
N LEU A 168 15.00 -22.23 4.63
CA LEU A 168 14.05 -23.19 5.20
C LEU A 168 13.45 -24.15 4.18
N LEU A 169 13.39 -23.75 2.90
CA LEU A 169 12.83 -24.57 1.82
C LEU A 169 13.88 -25.44 1.11
N GLY A 170 15.17 -25.08 1.22
CA GLY A 170 16.28 -25.76 0.58
C GLY A 170 17.03 -26.78 1.47
N GLY A 171 16.65 -26.92 2.73
CA GLY A 171 17.15 -27.92 3.69
C GLY A 171 16.11 -29.00 3.93
#